data_e6a54e50f6deec238251567d26f35c95
#
_entry.id   e6a54e50f6deec238251567d26f35c95
#
_cell.length_a   1.000
_cell.length_b   1.000
_cell.length_c   1.000
_cell.angle_alpha   90.00
_cell.angle_beta   90.00
_cell.angle_gamma   90.00
#
_symmetry.space_group_name_H-M   'P 1'
#
loop_
_entity.id
_entity.type
_entity.pdbx_description
1 polymer ?
#
loop_
_entity_poly.entity_id
_entity_poly.type
_entity_poly.pdbx_seq_one_letter_code
_entity_poly.pdbx_strand_id
1 'polypeptide(L)'
;MKKLLLLLVCAVTTICASAQDAKLTINAGFQFPSTLNAIVGYEHPLSYGNAVELYGEVGNHWRKDDFWKGYFWDGGIVYKQRLARYKNGMLRFRFGPQFGAVERKFFLGLEAGFEYSYVFRNGCEFVITQKNNVNFLHGDTFRNGLLLGMKIPF
;
A
#
# COMPACT_ATOMS: atom_id res chain seq x y z
N MET A 1 4.37 13.61 -26.12
CA MET A 1 3.62 12.45 -25.65
C MET A 1 4.32 11.13 -25.93
N LYS A 2 4.73 10.76 -27.18
CA LYS A 2 5.40 9.49 -27.49
C LYS A 2 6.71 9.25 -26.70
N LYS A 3 7.55 10.29 -26.51
CA LYS A 3 8.80 10.19 -25.74
C LYS A 3 8.56 9.93 -24.24
N LEU A 4 7.50 10.51 -23.68
CA LEU A 4 7.13 10.28 -22.26
C LEU A 4 6.62 8.84 -22.05
N LEU A 5 5.83 8.34 -23.00
CA LEU A 5 5.35 6.96 -22.99
C LEU A 5 6.51 5.97 -23.10
N LEU A 6 7.49 6.23 -23.97
CA LEU A 6 8.69 5.40 -24.12
C LEU A 6 9.52 5.38 -22.83
N LEU A 7 9.72 6.54 -22.18
CA LEU A 7 10.41 6.66 -20.90
C LEU A 7 9.68 5.88 -19.80
N LEU A 8 8.35 5.96 -19.76
CA LEU A 8 7.53 5.23 -18.80
C LEU A 8 7.64 3.71 -19.04
N VAL A 9 7.58 3.26 -20.30
CA VAL A 9 7.73 1.84 -20.65
C VAL A 9 9.15 1.34 -20.31
N CYS A 10 10.20 2.12 -20.60
CA CYS A 10 11.57 1.76 -20.21
C CYS A 10 11.76 1.72 -18.70
N ALA A 11 11.15 2.64 -17.94
CA ALA A 11 11.21 2.63 -16.49
C ALA A 11 10.48 1.39 -15.91
N VAL A 12 9.31 1.04 -16.45
CA VAL A 12 8.57 -0.16 -16.02
C VAL A 12 9.33 -1.44 -16.37
N THR A 13 9.94 -1.52 -17.55
CA THR A 13 10.71 -2.72 -17.95
C THR A 13 12.00 -2.89 -17.15
N THR A 14 12.68 -1.80 -16.77
CA THR A 14 13.86 -1.87 -15.90
C THR A 14 13.49 -2.32 -14.48
N ILE A 15 12.35 -1.89 -13.96
CA ILE A 15 11.83 -2.34 -12.65
C ILE A 15 11.52 -3.85 -12.70
N CYS A 16 10.90 -4.34 -13.79
CA CYS A 16 10.59 -5.76 -13.97
C CYS A 16 11.85 -6.63 -14.14
N ALA A 17 12.91 -6.12 -14.77
CA ALA A 17 14.15 -6.86 -14.96
C ALA A 17 14.96 -7.07 -13.65
N SER A 18 14.72 -6.23 -12.64
CA SER A 18 15.36 -6.35 -11.31
C SER A 18 14.54 -7.19 -10.32
N ALA A 19 13.47 -7.83 -10.76
CA ALA A 19 12.40 -8.39 -9.93
C ALA A 19 12.68 -9.78 -9.36
N GLN A 20 13.93 -10.21 -9.22
CA GLN A 20 14.24 -11.57 -8.72
C GLN A 20 13.67 -11.90 -7.31
N ASP A 21 13.22 -10.89 -6.56
CA ASP A 21 12.64 -11.06 -5.22
C ASP A 21 11.38 -10.20 -5.00
N ALA A 22 10.77 -9.70 -6.06
CA ALA A 22 9.58 -8.86 -5.96
C ALA A 22 8.38 -9.63 -5.43
N LYS A 23 7.45 -8.94 -4.76
CA LYS A 23 6.28 -9.54 -4.13
C LYS A 23 5.01 -8.79 -4.52
N LEU A 24 3.98 -9.54 -4.84
CA LEU A 24 2.63 -9.04 -4.92
C LEU A 24 2.04 -8.98 -3.52
N THR A 25 1.59 -7.82 -3.09
CA THR A 25 0.92 -7.61 -1.81
C THR A 25 -0.59 -7.52 -2.02
N ILE A 26 -1.36 -8.27 -1.25
CA ILE A 26 -2.82 -8.20 -1.24
C ILE A 26 -3.26 -8.09 0.20
N ASN A 27 -3.88 -6.97 0.57
CA ASN A 27 -4.36 -6.71 1.92
C ASN A 27 -5.82 -6.28 1.89
N ALA A 28 -6.54 -6.59 2.95
CA ALA A 28 -7.90 -6.08 3.19
C ALA A 28 -8.08 -5.78 4.67
N GLY A 29 -8.94 -4.82 5.00
CA GLY A 29 -9.17 -4.47 6.38
C GLY A 29 -10.13 -3.33 6.59
N PHE A 30 -10.00 -2.73 7.77
CA PHE A 30 -10.85 -1.66 8.21
C PHE A 30 -10.03 -0.41 8.48
N GLN A 31 -10.59 0.74 8.09
CA GLN A 31 -10.09 2.05 8.51
C GLN A 31 -11.18 2.82 9.26
N PHE A 32 -10.79 3.39 10.40
CA PHE A 32 -11.65 4.32 11.13
C PHE A 32 -11.79 5.64 10.34
N PRO A 33 -12.98 6.28 10.27
CA PRO A 33 -14.14 6.02 11.11
C PRO A 33 -15.10 4.90 10.64
N SER A 34 -15.10 4.44 9.43
CA SER A 34 -16.10 3.44 8.98
C SER A 34 -15.85 2.98 7.55
N THR A 35 -14.63 2.58 7.25
CA THR A 35 -14.23 2.23 5.89
C THR A 35 -13.76 0.78 5.83
N LEU A 36 -14.28 0.03 4.86
CA LEU A 36 -13.69 -1.23 4.38
C LEU A 36 -12.80 -0.91 3.20
N ASN A 37 -11.60 -1.47 3.18
CA ASN A 37 -10.67 -1.27 2.08
C ASN A 37 -9.92 -2.53 1.68
N ALA A 38 -9.48 -2.54 0.43
CA ALA A 38 -8.59 -3.54 -0.13
C ALA A 38 -7.43 -2.85 -0.85
N ILE A 39 -6.24 -3.39 -0.68
CA ILE A 39 -5.00 -2.88 -1.25
C ILE A 39 -4.36 -3.99 -2.10
N VAL A 40 -3.92 -3.62 -3.28
CA VAL A 40 -3.05 -4.44 -4.12
C VAL A 40 -1.78 -3.63 -4.38
N GLY A 41 -0.62 -4.23 -4.14
CA GLY A 41 0.66 -3.56 -4.27
C GLY A 41 1.74 -4.44 -4.88
N TYR A 42 2.73 -3.79 -5.45
CA TYR A 42 3.99 -4.35 -5.91
C TYR A 42 5.09 -3.91 -4.96
N GLU A 43 5.69 -4.84 -4.23
CA GLU A 43 6.80 -4.58 -3.32
C GLU A 43 8.11 -5.01 -3.96
N HIS A 44 9.05 -4.06 -4.07
CA HIS A 44 10.42 -4.31 -4.49
C HIS A 44 11.34 -4.30 -3.26
N PRO A 45 12.01 -5.41 -2.93
CA PRO A 45 12.92 -5.46 -1.80
C PRO A 45 14.18 -4.64 -2.09
N LEU A 46 14.68 -3.97 -1.07
CA LEU A 46 15.93 -3.24 -1.04
C LEU A 46 16.92 -3.89 -0.08
N SER A 47 18.13 -3.37 -0.06
CA SER A 47 19.18 -3.82 0.85
C SER A 47 18.74 -3.75 2.32
N TYR A 48 19.29 -4.63 3.14
CA TYR A 48 19.07 -4.70 4.60
C TYR A 48 17.62 -4.99 5.04
N GLY A 49 16.78 -5.54 4.16
CA GLY A 49 15.38 -5.87 4.47
C GLY A 49 14.41 -4.68 4.40
N ASN A 50 14.88 -3.55 3.88
CA ASN A 50 14.03 -2.45 3.49
C ASN A 50 13.29 -2.82 2.19
N ALA A 51 12.25 -2.05 1.84
CA ALA A 51 11.51 -2.24 0.60
C ALA A 51 10.86 -0.94 0.14
N VAL A 52 10.50 -0.90 -1.13
CA VAL A 52 9.59 0.11 -1.70
C VAL A 52 8.37 -0.60 -2.22
N GLU A 53 7.20 -0.08 -1.92
CA GLU A 53 5.93 -0.61 -2.42
C GLU A 53 5.20 0.47 -3.22
N LEU A 54 4.78 0.10 -4.43
CA LEU A 54 3.79 0.84 -5.20
C LEU A 54 2.45 0.14 -5.01
N TYR A 55 1.41 0.85 -4.58
CA TYR A 55 0.12 0.24 -4.31
C TYR A 55 -1.05 1.04 -4.87
N GLY A 56 -2.16 0.34 -5.09
CA GLY A 56 -3.48 0.89 -5.31
C GLY A 56 -4.44 0.40 -4.23
N GLU A 57 -5.29 1.26 -3.76
CA GLU A 57 -6.28 1.01 -2.73
C GLU A 57 -7.67 1.37 -3.23
N VAL A 58 -8.64 0.57 -2.89
CA VAL A 58 -10.06 0.87 -3.07
C VAL A 58 -10.79 0.63 -1.78
N GLY A 59 -11.77 1.46 -1.48
CA GLY A 59 -12.54 1.28 -0.26
C GLY A 59 -13.90 1.94 -0.32
N ASN A 60 -14.70 1.63 0.69
CA ASN A 60 -16.05 2.14 0.81
C ASN A 60 -16.41 2.45 2.25
N HIS A 61 -17.07 3.58 2.48
CA HIS A 61 -17.65 3.96 3.76
C HIS A 61 -19.01 3.28 3.94
N TRP A 62 -19.10 2.24 4.76
CA TRP A 62 -20.33 1.46 4.96
C TRP A 62 -21.47 2.18 5.69
N ARG A 63 -21.19 3.33 6.31
CA ARG A 63 -22.22 4.14 6.99
C ARG A 63 -22.99 5.08 6.08
N LYS A 64 -22.68 5.12 4.79
CA LYS A 64 -23.41 5.94 3.82
C LYS A 64 -24.55 5.10 3.22
N ASP A 65 -25.76 5.65 3.20
CA ASP A 65 -26.96 4.98 2.69
C ASP A 65 -26.87 4.56 1.22
N ASP A 66 -25.90 5.13 0.49
CA ASP A 66 -25.66 4.84 -0.90
C ASP A 66 -24.22 4.33 -1.08
N PHE A 67 -24.08 3.09 -1.51
CA PHE A 67 -22.78 2.44 -1.74
C PHE A 67 -21.84 3.29 -2.60
N TRP A 68 -22.38 3.90 -3.67
CA TRP A 68 -21.57 4.70 -4.60
C TRP A 68 -21.12 6.05 -4.05
N LYS A 69 -21.78 6.59 -3.05
CA LYS A 69 -21.38 7.83 -2.37
C LYS A 69 -20.26 7.64 -1.35
N GLY A 70 -20.01 6.41 -0.93
CA GLY A 70 -18.94 6.08 0.02
C GLY A 70 -17.64 5.59 -0.62
N TYR A 71 -17.63 5.43 -1.94
CA TYR A 71 -16.49 4.88 -2.66
C TYR A 71 -15.31 5.86 -2.75
N PHE A 72 -14.13 5.34 -2.51
CA PHE A 72 -12.88 6.04 -2.79
C PHE A 72 -11.86 5.10 -3.44
N TRP A 73 -10.92 5.68 -4.12
CA TRP A 73 -9.71 5.01 -4.58
C TRP A 73 -8.51 5.88 -4.30
N ASP A 74 -7.41 5.26 -3.99
CA ASP A 74 -6.13 5.94 -3.88
C ASP A 74 -4.98 5.03 -4.33
N GLY A 75 -3.81 5.63 -4.44
CA GLY A 75 -2.58 4.94 -4.71
C GLY A 75 -1.41 5.73 -4.14
N GLY A 76 -0.31 5.04 -3.93
CA GLY A 76 0.85 5.67 -3.34
C GLY A 76 2.13 4.87 -3.53
N ILE A 77 3.22 5.51 -3.14
CA ILE A 77 4.53 4.89 -3.07
C ILE A 77 4.99 4.95 -1.62
N VAL A 78 5.30 3.80 -1.05
CA VAL A 78 5.66 3.68 0.36
C VAL A 78 7.06 3.10 0.47
N TYR A 79 7.91 3.80 1.20
CA TYR A 79 9.17 3.24 1.67
C TYR A 79 8.94 2.48 2.98
N LYS A 80 9.50 1.29 3.07
CA LYS A 80 9.40 0.40 4.23
C LYS A 80 10.78 0.20 4.83
N GLN A 81 11.00 0.76 6.00
CA GLN A 81 12.25 0.62 6.75
C GLN A 81 12.14 -0.53 7.73
N ARG A 82 13.07 -1.47 7.67
CA ARG A 82 13.17 -2.54 8.66
C ARG A 82 13.54 -1.98 10.03
N LEU A 83 12.71 -2.25 11.03
CA LEU A 83 12.98 -1.92 12.43
C LEU A 83 13.58 -3.11 13.18
N ALA A 84 12.97 -4.29 13.02
CA ALA A 84 13.40 -5.49 13.71
C ALA A 84 13.15 -6.75 12.86
N ARG A 85 13.96 -7.77 13.08
CA ARG A 85 13.79 -9.12 12.51
C ARG A 85 14.07 -10.16 13.57
N TYR A 86 13.16 -11.09 13.73
CA TYR A 86 13.34 -12.23 14.62
C TYR A 86 12.84 -13.52 13.94
N LYS A 87 13.72 -14.46 13.70
CA LYS A 87 13.44 -15.71 12.96
C LYS A 87 12.75 -15.39 11.63
N ASN A 88 11.50 -15.82 11.47
CA ASN A 88 10.67 -15.62 10.27
C ASN A 88 9.82 -14.36 10.32
N GLY A 89 9.82 -13.64 11.47
CA GLY A 89 9.08 -12.40 11.65
C GLY A 89 9.91 -11.17 11.33
N MET A 90 9.29 -10.16 10.74
CA MET A 90 9.92 -8.88 10.43
C MET A 90 8.95 -7.73 10.71
N LEU A 91 9.44 -6.72 11.44
CA LEU A 91 8.73 -5.49 11.70
C LEU A 91 9.34 -4.36 10.85
N ARG A 92 8.50 -3.65 10.13
CA ARG A 92 8.87 -2.50 9.30
C ARG A 92 8.06 -1.27 9.68
N PHE A 93 8.68 -0.11 9.62
CA PHE A 93 7.99 1.17 9.56
C PHE A 93 7.77 1.52 8.09
N ARG A 94 6.57 1.96 7.73
CA ARG A 94 6.20 2.34 6.38
C ARG A 94 5.77 3.79 6.34
N PHE A 95 6.19 4.52 5.30
CA PHE A 95 5.78 5.91 5.08
C PHE A 95 5.92 6.29 3.61
N GLY A 96 5.07 7.20 3.18
CA GLY A 96 5.13 7.70 1.80
C GLY A 96 3.96 8.58 1.41
N PRO A 97 4.06 9.21 0.23
CA PRO A 97 2.98 10.00 -0.34
C PRO A 97 1.89 9.10 -0.91
N GLN A 98 0.66 9.60 -0.82
CA GLN A 98 -0.52 9.02 -1.44
C GLN A 98 -1.35 10.08 -2.17
N PHE A 99 -2.09 9.65 -3.18
CA PHE A 99 -3.02 10.48 -3.92
C PHE A 99 -4.24 9.66 -4.32
N GLY A 100 -5.37 10.30 -4.46
CA GLY A 100 -6.58 9.58 -4.82
C GLY A 100 -7.77 10.49 -4.99
N ALA A 101 -8.95 9.90 -5.01
CA ALA A 101 -10.20 10.63 -5.06
C ALA A 101 -11.26 9.98 -4.16
N VAL A 102 -12.01 10.82 -3.48
CA VAL A 102 -13.20 10.48 -2.71
C VAL A 102 -14.37 11.34 -3.21
N GLU A 103 -15.49 10.72 -3.54
CA GLU A 103 -16.67 11.44 -4.05
C GLU A 103 -16.35 12.40 -5.23
N ARG A 104 -15.49 11.97 -6.16
CA ARG A 104 -14.99 12.76 -7.31
C ARG A 104 -14.12 13.97 -6.95
N LYS A 105 -13.72 14.13 -5.69
CA LYS A 105 -12.80 15.17 -5.24
C LYS A 105 -11.43 14.57 -5.02
N PHE A 106 -10.43 15.15 -5.67
CA PHE A 106 -9.04 14.74 -5.55
C PHE A 106 -8.48 15.09 -4.17
N PHE A 107 -7.65 14.21 -3.63
CA PHE A 107 -6.88 14.48 -2.43
C PHE A 107 -5.40 14.09 -2.61
N LEU A 108 -4.56 14.74 -1.84
CA LEU A 108 -3.17 14.38 -1.61
C LEU A 108 -3.01 14.10 -0.13
N GLY A 109 -2.15 13.16 0.21
CA GLY A 109 -1.91 12.82 1.60
C GLY A 109 -0.55 12.18 1.83
N LEU A 110 -0.31 11.90 3.08
CA LEU A 110 0.82 11.10 3.55
C LEU A 110 0.31 9.88 4.29
N GLU A 111 0.99 8.77 4.08
CA GLU A 111 0.79 7.54 4.82
C GLU A 111 1.97 7.32 5.76
N ALA A 112 1.69 6.87 6.98
CA ALA A 112 2.69 6.35 7.90
C ALA A 112 2.09 5.22 8.74
N GLY A 113 2.89 4.20 9.06
CA GLY A 113 2.38 3.07 9.83
C GLY A 113 3.43 2.00 10.10
N PHE A 114 2.94 0.86 10.57
CA PHE A 114 3.76 -0.30 10.86
C PHE A 114 3.26 -1.51 10.09
N GLU A 115 4.18 -2.34 9.67
CA GLU A 115 3.90 -3.59 9.00
C GLU A 115 4.67 -4.70 9.72
N TYR A 116 3.94 -5.72 10.18
CA TYR A 116 4.53 -6.96 10.63
C TYR A 116 4.32 -8.03 9.56
N SER A 117 5.38 -8.71 9.15
CA SER A 117 5.30 -9.84 8.22
C SER A 117 5.90 -11.11 8.83
N TYR A 118 5.27 -12.24 8.54
CA TYR A 118 5.75 -13.57 8.89
C TYR A 118 5.96 -14.39 7.62
N VAL A 119 7.21 -14.81 7.40
CA VAL A 119 7.62 -15.54 6.19
C VAL A 119 7.39 -17.02 6.38
N PHE A 120 6.62 -17.64 5.49
CA PHE A 120 6.42 -19.09 5.44
C PHE A 120 7.55 -19.77 4.66
N ARG A 121 7.64 -21.10 4.78
CA ARG A 121 8.65 -21.92 4.08
C ARG A 121 8.58 -21.85 2.55
N ASN A 122 7.41 -21.56 2.00
CA ASN A 122 7.17 -21.39 0.56
C ASN A 122 7.50 -20.01 0.03
N GLY A 123 8.05 -19.11 0.87
CA GLY A 123 8.36 -17.74 0.48
C GLY A 123 7.20 -16.74 0.57
N CYS A 124 5.94 -17.19 0.70
CA CYS A 124 4.83 -16.30 0.98
C CYS A 124 4.98 -15.66 2.37
N GLU A 125 4.40 -14.47 2.54
CA GLU A 125 4.36 -13.80 3.85
C GLU A 125 2.92 -13.51 4.26
N PHE A 126 2.58 -13.81 5.51
CA PHE A 126 1.39 -13.24 6.15
C PHE A 126 1.73 -11.85 6.67
N VAL A 127 0.82 -10.90 6.49
CA VAL A 127 1.08 -9.49 6.79
C VAL A 127 -0.03 -8.90 7.63
N ILE A 128 0.38 -8.15 8.64
CA ILE A 128 -0.50 -7.27 9.42
C ILE A 128 0.02 -5.85 9.23
N THR A 129 -0.82 -4.96 8.72
CA THR A 129 -0.46 -3.57 8.47
C THR A 129 -1.34 -2.64 9.29
N GLN A 130 -0.73 -1.83 10.14
CA GLN A 130 -1.36 -0.69 10.77
C GLN A 130 -1.03 0.53 9.90
N LYS A 131 -2.05 1.23 9.41
CA LYS A 131 -1.94 2.33 8.45
C LYS A 131 -2.59 3.58 9.01
N ASN A 132 -1.87 4.70 8.96
CA ASN A 132 -2.38 6.03 9.26
C ASN A 132 -2.24 6.90 8.04
N ASN A 133 -3.30 7.56 7.64
CA ASN A 133 -3.31 8.47 6.49
C ASN A 133 -3.70 9.87 6.97
N VAL A 134 -2.95 10.86 6.50
CA VAL A 134 -3.27 12.29 6.68
C VAL A 134 -3.53 12.88 5.30
N ASN A 135 -4.75 13.33 5.05
CA ASN A 135 -5.16 13.93 3.78
C ASN A 135 -5.24 15.45 3.90
N PHE A 136 -4.77 16.18 2.88
CA PHE A 136 -4.58 17.64 2.95
C PHE A 136 -5.65 18.45 2.24
N LEU A 137 -6.36 17.91 1.26
CA LEU A 137 -7.25 18.71 0.42
C LEU A 137 -8.73 18.39 0.64
N HIS A 138 -9.10 17.11 0.55
CA HIS A 138 -10.48 16.65 0.63
C HIS A 138 -10.55 15.28 1.29
N GLY A 139 -11.75 14.90 1.74
CA GLY A 139 -11.98 13.65 2.45
C GLY A 139 -11.70 13.77 3.96
N ASP A 140 -11.68 12.63 4.63
CA ASP A 140 -11.33 12.58 6.06
C ASP A 140 -9.86 12.97 6.25
N THR A 141 -9.62 14.02 7.01
CA THR A 141 -8.26 14.53 7.28
C THR A 141 -7.37 13.45 7.88
N PHE A 142 -7.92 12.59 8.72
CA PHE A 142 -7.17 11.50 9.34
C PHE A 142 -7.94 10.19 9.25
N ARG A 143 -7.26 9.15 8.76
CA ARG A 143 -7.76 7.78 8.76
C ARG A 143 -6.73 6.86 9.40
N ASN A 144 -7.19 5.99 10.29
CA ASN A 144 -6.37 4.96 10.92
C ASN A 144 -6.99 3.61 10.65
N GLY A 145 -6.19 2.61 10.29
CA GLY A 145 -6.70 1.30 9.95
C GLY A 145 -5.77 0.16 10.28
N LEU A 146 -6.37 -1.01 10.32
CA LEU A 146 -5.69 -2.29 10.43
C LEU A 146 -6.09 -3.18 9.26
N LEU A 147 -5.08 -3.67 8.55
CA LEU A 147 -5.24 -4.55 7.40
C LEU A 147 -4.51 -5.87 7.64
N LEU A 148 -5.10 -6.93 7.14
CA LEU A 148 -4.51 -8.25 7.09
C LEU A 148 -4.32 -8.65 5.63
N GLY A 149 -3.26 -9.38 5.33
CA GLY A 149 -3.01 -9.78 3.95
C GLY A 149 -1.88 -10.76 3.78
N MET A 150 -1.50 -10.91 2.53
CA MET A 150 -0.43 -11.81 2.11
C MET A 150 0.46 -11.13 1.08
N LYS A 151 1.74 -11.51 1.11
CA LYS A 151 2.69 -11.24 0.03
C LYS A 151 3.07 -12.53 -0.64
N ILE A 152 3.03 -12.51 -1.95
CA ILE A 152 3.31 -13.65 -2.82
C ILE A 152 4.53 -13.29 -3.64
N PRO A 153 5.65 -14.05 -3.54
CA PRO A 153 6.83 -13.86 -4.39
C PRO A 153 6.51 -14.31 -5.82
N PHE A 154 7.13 -13.67 -6.80
CA PHE A 154 7.05 -14.06 -8.21
C PHE A 154 8.37 -13.84 -8.96
#